data_1ea1070cbf14722742bbec5b58586e0c
#
_entry.id   1ea1070cbf14722742bbec5b58586e0c
#
_cell.length_a   1.000
_cell.length_b   1.000
_cell.length_c   1.000
_cell.angle_alpha   90.00
_cell.angle_beta   90.00
_cell.angle_gamma   90.00
#
_symmetry.space_group_name_H-M   'P 1'
#
loop_
_entity.id
_entity.type
_entity.pdbx_description
1 polymer ?
#
loop_
_entity_poly.entity_id
_entity_poly.type
_entity_poly.pdbx_seq_one_letter_code
_entity_poly.pdbx_strand_id
1 'polypeptide(L)'
;MRIEQSGQTSRRISDAQQGIHKNLERVVQKHFLNPHQKPIAEHTQLAFDAIKSAVITSLANDKALIFDSCCGTAMSTAIIAKKNPDALVIGIDRSAVRLAKEYNKEQPKNVLLVQAECADFWSLAQKEGWKLDKHFILYPNPYPKSKHLKRRWHGHPAFPLLFLLGGELTLRTNWKVYADEFCTAVGLGLDSVADDILSKPKDDVELIQSGEPLSLFEKKYAESGQPLYQCKIKL
;
A
#
# COMPACT_ATOMS: atom_id res chain seq x y z
N MET A 1 20.13 8.45 -40.63
CA MET A 1 20.00 8.95 -39.26
C MET A 1 18.96 8.10 -38.53
N ARG A 2 19.39 7.06 -37.78
CA ARG A 2 18.48 6.16 -37.05
C ARG A 2 18.22 6.78 -35.69
N ILE A 3 16.98 7.12 -35.41
CA ILE A 3 16.53 7.55 -34.07
C ILE A 3 16.39 6.28 -33.25
N GLU A 4 17.32 6.05 -32.32
CA GLU A 4 17.19 5.00 -31.32
C GLU A 4 16.07 5.37 -30.35
N GLN A 5 14.95 4.70 -30.49
CA GLN A 5 13.90 4.70 -29.47
C GLN A 5 14.35 3.82 -28.29
N SER A 6 14.99 4.40 -27.30
CA SER A 6 15.28 3.74 -26.02
C SER A 6 14.04 3.75 -25.11
N GLY A 7 12.95 3.16 -25.57
CA GLY A 7 11.80 2.83 -24.76
C GLY A 7 12.05 1.51 -24.04
N GLN A 8 12.43 1.50 -22.75
CA GLN A 8 12.42 0.30 -21.92
C GLN A 8 10.98 -0.17 -21.76
N THR A 9 10.49 -0.96 -22.73
CA THR A 9 9.19 -1.64 -22.62
C THR A 9 9.29 -2.68 -21.49
N SER A 10 8.40 -2.60 -20.51
CA SER A 10 8.31 -3.62 -19.47
C SER A 10 8.02 -4.98 -20.13
N ARG A 11 8.78 -6.00 -19.74
CA ARG A 11 8.74 -7.35 -20.32
C ARG A 11 7.34 -7.95 -20.20
N ARG A 12 6.71 -8.34 -21.31
CA ARG A 12 5.45 -9.11 -21.28
C ARG A 12 5.71 -10.45 -20.60
N ILE A 13 4.85 -10.79 -19.62
CA ILE A 13 4.90 -12.06 -18.89
C ILE A 13 3.92 -13.02 -19.58
N SER A 14 4.45 -14.11 -20.16
CA SER A 14 3.67 -15.09 -20.93
C SER A 14 2.60 -15.82 -20.11
N ASP A 15 2.81 -15.99 -18.80
CA ASP A 15 1.94 -16.79 -17.92
C ASP A 15 1.21 -15.92 -16.89
N ALA A 16 0.88 -14.67 -17.25
CA ALA A 16 0.13 -13.77 -16.36
C ALA A 16 -1.31 -14.29 -16.19
N GLN A 17 -1.80 -14.24 -14.96
CA GLN A 17 -3.18 -14.58 -14.63
C GLN A 17 -4.16 -13.69 -15.41
N GLN A 18 -5.22 -14.29 -15.91
CA GLN A 18 -6.33 -13.63 -16.56
C GLN A 18 -7.53 -13.58 -15.62
N GLY A 19 -8.03 -12.37 -15.29
CA GLY A 19 -9.18 -12.19 -14.41
C GLY A 19 -8.91 -12.54 -12.93
N ILE A 20 -9.96 -12.46 -12.11
CA ILE A 20 -9.92 -12.69 -10.67
C ILE A 20 -9.59 -14.17 -10.38
N HIS A 21 -8.71 -14.40 -9.40
CA HIS A 21 -8.28 -15.74 -9.02
C HIS A 21 -9.41 -16.53 -8.38
N LYS A 22 -9.68 -17.75 -8.89
CA LYS A 22 -10.77 -18.63 -8.44
C LYS A 22 -10.80 -18.95 -6.94
N ASN A 23 -9.69 -18.82 -6.25
CA ASN A 23 -9.59 -19.07 -4.81
C ASN A 23 -9.48 -17.75 -4.00
N LEU A 24 -9.72 -16.57 -4.59
CA LEU A 24 -9.57 -15.30 -3.91
C LEU A 24 -10.42 -15.25 -2.64
N GLU A 25 -11.72 -15.46 -2.78
CA GLU A 25 -12.69 -15.45 -1.67
C GLU A 25 -12.26 -16.39 -0.53
N ARG A 26 -11.99 -17.66 -0.83
CA ARG A 26 -11.56 -18.65 0.16
C ARG A 26 -10.29 -18.22 0.90
N VAL A 27 -9.34 -17.58 0.20
CA VAL A 27 -8.07 -17.12 0.81
C VAL A 27 -8.33 -15.92 1.71
N VAL A 28 -9.13 -14.96 1.28
CA VAL A 28 -9.49 -13.78 2.07
C VAL A 28 -10.22 -14.19 3.34
N GLN A 29 -11.33 -14.94 3.23
CA GLN A 29 -12.11 -15.44 4.38
C GLN A 29 -11.24 -16.20 5.37
N LYS A 30 -10.35 -17.09 4.88
CA LYS A 30 -9.41 -17.80 5.75
C LYS A 30 -8.56 -16.85 6.59
N HIS A 31 -8.11 -15.73 6.04
CA HIS A 31 -7.24 -14.80 6.76
C HIS A 31 -8.01 -13.95 7.78
N PHE A 32 -9.28 -13.65 7.54
CA PHE A 32 -10.14 -13.02 8.54
C PHE A 32 -10.45 -13.95 9.71
N LEU A 33 -10.59 -15.26 9.47
CA LEU A 33 -10.82 -16.25 10.52
C LEU A 33 -9.54 -16.63 11.28
N ASN A 34 -8.36 -16.37 10.73
CA ASN A 34 -7.08 -16.77 11.31
C ASN A 34 -6.14 -15.58 11.37
N PRO A 35 -5.98 -14.95 12.55
CA PRO A 35 -5.11 -13.79 12.71
C PRO A 35 -3.67 -14.05 12.23
N HIS A 36 -3.04 -13.02 11.70
CA HIS A 36 -1.64 -13.07 11.31
C HIS A 36 -0.75 -13.23 12.56
N GLN A 37 -0.01 -14.35 12.62
CA GLN A 37 0.78 -14.74 13.80
C GLN A 37 2.30 -14.83 13.54
N LYS A 38 2.77 -14.31 12.39
CA LYS A 38 4.20 -14.32 12.10
C LYS A 38 4.93 -13.53 13.20
N PRO A 39 6.04 -14.06 13.76
CA PRO A 39 6.88 -13.31 14.67
C PRO A 39 7.38 -12.01 14.02
N ILE A 40 7.39 -10.94 14.79
CA ILE A 40 7.90 -9.64 14.34
C ILE A 40 9.42 -9.74 14.16
N ALA A 41 9.93 -9.27 13.05
CA ALA A 41 11.36 -9.21 12.83
C ALA A 41 12.00 -8.15 13.75
N GLU A 42 13.12 -8.49 14.40
CA GLU A 42 13.79 -7.64 15.39
C GLU A 42 14.09 -6.23 14.84
N HIS A 43 14.61 -6.14 13.63
CA HIS A 43 14.89 -4.86 13.00
C HIS A 43 13.64 -3.98 12.81
N THR A 44 12.47 -4.60 12.56
CA THR A 44 11.19 -3.88 12.47
C THR A 44 10.73 -3.41 13.84
N GLN A 45 10.88 -4.24 14.88
CA GLN A 45 10.56 -3.84 16.25
C GLN A 45 11.39 -2.63 16.68
N LEU A 46 12.72 -2.69 16.51
CA LEU A 46 13.63 -1.59 16.83
C LEU A 46 13.28 -0.30 16.06
N ALA A 47 13.00 -0.42 14.76
CA ALA A 47 12.63 0.72 13.94
C ALA A 47 11.27 1.33 14.36
N PHE A 48 10.32 0.50 14.75
CA PHE A 48 9.02 0.94 15.28
C PHE A 48 9.18 1.67 16.60
N ASP A 49 9.94 1.10 17.55
CA ASP A 49 10.17 1.68 18.87
C ASP A 49 10.88 3.03 18.78
N ALA A 50 11.78 3.21 17.82
CA ALA A 50 12.49 4.45 17.59
C ALA A 50 11.57 5.64 17.22
N ILE A 51 10.43 5.39 16.59
CA ILE A 51 9.48 6.43 16.17
C ILE A 51 8.22 6.52 17.03
N LYS A 52 7.97 5.54 17.90
CA LYS A 52 6.73 5.40 18.66
C LYS A 52 6.39 6.66 19.46
N SER A 53 7.35 7.27 20.15
CA SER A 53 7.12 8.48 20.95
C SER A 53 6.71 9.67 20.08
N ALA A 54 7.31 9.83 18.90
CA ALA A 54 6.97 10.91 17.98
C ALA A 54 5.53 10.73 17.44
N VAL A 55 5.12 9.49 17.16
CA VAL A 55 3.74 9.19 16.72
C VAL A 55 2.74 9.48 17.84
N ILE A 56 3.00 9.01 19.07
CA ILE A 56 2.14 9.28 20.24
C ILE A 56 1.98 10.79 20.45
N THR A 57 3.07 11.55 20.40
CA THR A 57 3.03 13.01 20.54
C THR A 57 2.21 13.65 19.41
N SER A 58 2.32 13.15 18.20
CA SER A 58 1.56 13.65 17.05
C SER A 58 0.05 13.39 17.21
N LEU A 59 -0.32 12.19 17.63
CA LEU A 59 -1.72 11.82 17.87
C LEU A 59 -2.32 12.59 19.06
N ALA A 60 -1.55 12.85 20.11
CA ALA A 60 -1.97 13.66 21.24
C ALA A 60 -2.23 15.14 20.88
N ASN A 61 -1.72 15.59 19.74
CA ASN A 61 -1.98 16.90 19.16
C ASN A 61 -3.01 16.84 18.02
N ASP A 62 -3.87 15.85 18.00
CA ASP A 62 -4.97 15.61 17.02
C ASP A 62 -4.51 15.62 15.56
N LYS A 63 -3.25 15.24 15.29
CA LYS A 63 -2.76 15.13 13.93
C LYS A 63 -3.23 13.84 13.28
N ALA A 64 -3.68 13.93 12.06
CA ALA A 64 -3.98 12.80 11.22
C ALA A 64 -2.74 11.90 11.01
N LEU A 65 -2.93 10.59 10.98
CA LEU A 65 -1.85 9.62 10.75
C LEU A 65 -2.03 8.97 9.37
N ILE A 66 -0.99 9.05 8.54
CA ILE A 66 -1.00 8.54 7.18
C ILE A 66 0.15 7.55 6.99
N PHE A 67 -0.15 6.38 6.41
CA PHE A 67 0.89 5.42 6.00
C PHE A 67 1.07 5.43 4.48
N ASP A 68 2.33 5.42 4.05
CA ASP A 68 2.77 5.12 2.69
C ASP A 68 3.57 3.81 2.73
N SER A 69 2.87 2.71 2.51
CA SER A 69 3.43 1.36 2.65
C SER A 69 4.11 0.90 1.37
N CYS A 70 5.32 0.35 1.52
CA CYS A 70 6.23 0.02 0.41
C CYS A 70 6.66 1.27 -0.38
N CYS A 71 6.94 2.37 0.33
CA CYS A 71 7.19 3.71 -0.23
C CYS A 71 8.43 3.80 -1.14
N GLY A 72 9.28 2.78 -1.16
CA GLY A 72 10.45 2.71 -2.02
C GLY A 72 11.46 3.81 -1.72
N THR A 73 11.58 4.77 -2.65
CA THR A 73 12.48 5.93 -2.52
C THR A 73 11.83 7.11 -1.80
N ALA A 74 10.67 6.90 -1.16
CA ALA A 74 9.90 7.91 -0.41
C ALA A 74 9.50 9.18 -1.21
N MET A 75 9.54 9.15 -2.53
CA MET A 75 9.01 10.23 -3.37
C MET A 75 7.52 10.45 -3.11
N SER A 76 6.75 9.35 -3.07
CA SER A 76 5.32 9.38 -2.74
C SER A 76 5.07 9.94 -1.35
N THR A 77 5.86 9.51 -0.36
CA THR A 77 5.75 9.96 1.02
C THR A 77 5.89 11.48 1.12
N ALA A 78 6.90 12.06 0.44
CA ALA A 78 7.11 13.51 0.41
C ALA A 78 5.95 14.27 -0.26
N ILE A 79 5.40 13.74 -1.36
CA ILE A 79 4.27 14.35 -2.07
C ILE A 79 3.00 14.28 -1.20
N ILE A 80 2.74 13.12 -0.58
CA ILE A 80 1.60 12.93 0.32
C ILE A 80 1.71 13.89 1.51
N ALA A 81 2.89 14.03 2.11
CA ALA A 81 3.12 14.92 3.24
C ALA A 81 2.90 16.40 2.89
N LYS A 82 3.36 16.85 1.72
CA LYS A 82 3.12 18.22 1.24
C LYS A 82 1.63 18.49 1.02
N LYS A 83 0.86 17.50 0.58
CA LYS A 83 -0.61 17.60 0.37
C LYS A 83 -1.42 17.48 1.67
N ASN A 84 -0.79 17.05 2.78
CA ASN A 84 -1.40 16.88 4.08
C ASN A 84 -0.50 17.47 5.18
N PRO A 85 -0.33 18.83 5.24
CA PRO A 85 0.64 19.47 6.11
C PRO A 85 0.34 19.27 7.61
N ASP A 86 -0.92 19.06 7.97
CA ASP A 86 -1.38 18.85 9.35
C ASP A 86 -1.37 17.36 9.78
N ALA A 87 -0.91 16.46 8.90
CA ALA A 87 -0.80 15.03 9.18
C ALA A 87 0.65 14.64 9.49
N LEU A 88 0.84 13.57 10.25
CA LEU A 88 2.10 12.83 10.29
C LEU A 88 2.07 11.74 9.22
N VAL A 89 3.05 11.71 8.34
CA VAL A 89 3.15 10.73 7.26
C VAL A 89 4.32 9.79 7.52
N ILE A 90 4.04 8.49 7.58
CA ILE A 90 5.07 7.46 7.78
C ILE A 90 5.26 6.68 6.49
N GLY A 91 6.44 6.83 5.88
CA GLY A 91 6.89 6.03 4.75
C GLY A 91 7.60 4.77 5.22
N ILE A 92 7.10 3.61 4.83
CA ILE A 92 7.60 2.30 5.27
C ILE A 92 8.12 1.54 4.07
N ASP A 93 9.39 1.14 4.10
CA ASP A 93 9.97 0.21 3.11
C ASP A 93 11.04 -0.68 3.76
N ARG A 94 11.12 -1.93 3.31
CA ARG A 94 12.13 -2.89 3.81
C ARG A 94 13.55 -2.62 3.31
N SER A 95 13.69 -1.83 2.26
CA SER A 95 14.97 -1.63 1.58
C SER A 95 15.68 -0.37 2.06
N ALA A 96 16.69 -0.53 2.92
CA ALA A 96 17.58 0.56 3.32
C ALA A 96 18.18 1.30 2.10
N VAL A 97 18.57 0.55 1.06
CA VAL A 97 19.14 1.13 -0.16
C VAL A 97 18.17 2.06 -0.89
N ARG A 98 16.86 1.74 -0.89
CA ARG A 98 15.84 2.61 -1.48
C ARG A 98 15.58 3.84 -0.62
N LEU A 99 15.47 3.66 0.68
CA LEU A 99 15.27 4.75 1.64
C LEU A 99 16.46 5.70 1.72
N ALA A 100 17.68 5.25 1.43
CA ALA A 100 18.90 6.05 1.42
C ALA A 100 19.13 6.85 0.11
N LYS A 101 18.19 6.85 -0.83
CA LYS A 101 18.34 7.62 -2.08
C LYS A 101 18.32 9.13 -1.82
N GLU A 102 18.99 9.88 -2.72
CA GLU A 102 19.15 11.35 -2.58
C GLU A 102 17.85 12.14 -2.47
N TYR A 103 16.76 11.61 -3.07
CA TYR A 103 15.42 12.19 -2.95
C TYR A 103 14.93 12.35 -1.51
N ASN A 104 15.57 11.67 -0.55
CA ASN A 104 15.17 11.64 0.85
C ASN A 104 15.93 12.63 1.73
N LYS A 105 16.90 13.38 1.16
CA LYS A 105 17.72 14.31 1.95
C LYS A 105 16.93 15.51 2.46
N GLU A 106 15.87 15.91 1.75
CA GLU A 106 15.00 17.04 2.11
C GLU A 106 13.54 16.60 2.22
N GLN A 107 13.24 15.82 3.24
CA GLN A 107 11.85 15.44 3.52
C GLN A 107 11.09 16.59 4.22
N PRO A 108 9.78 16.72 3.97
CA PRO A 108 8.91 17.57 4.78
C PRO A 108 9.02 17.24 6.27
N LYS A 109 8.88 18.24 7.13
CA LYS A 109 9.03 18.11 8.61
C LYS A 109 8.03 17.11 9.23
N ASN A 110 6.92 16.84 8.54
CA ASN A 110 5.87 15.93 8.96
C ASN A 110 6.05 14.51 8.38
N VAL A 111 7.28 14.13 7.99
CA VAL A 111 7.60 12.79 7.45
C VAL A 111 8.48 12.02 8.43
N LEU A 112 8.16 10.75 8.64
CA LEU A 112 9.05 9.75 9.22
C LEU A 112 9.28 8.65 8.19
N LEU A 113 10.54 8.28 7.96
CA LEU A 113 10.91 7.15 7.10
C LEU A 113 11.40 5.99 7.96
N VAL A 114 10.83 4.80 7.72
CA VAL A 114 11.08 3.63 8.55
C VAL A 114 11.49 2.45 7.70
N GLN A 115 12.65 1.88 7.98
CA GLN A 115 13.08 0.61 7.40
C GLN A 115 12.42 -0.55 8.15
N ALA A 116 11.37 -1.12 7.57
CA ALA A 116 10.60 -2.18 8.21
C ALA A 116 9.89 -3.08 7.18
N GLU A 117 9.57 -4.31 7.60
CA GLU A 117 8.61 -5.15 6.88
C GLU A 117 7.19 -4.61 7.14
N CYS A 118 6.48 -4.23 6.08
CA CYS A 118 5.16 -3.58 6.21
C CYS A 118 4.16 -4.41 7.04
N ALA A 119 4.09 -5.74 6.83
CA ALA A 119 3.16 -6.59 7.58
C ALA A 119 3.46 -6.60 9.09
N ASP A 120 4.74 -6.62 9.45
CA ASP A 120 5.19 -6.60 10.85
C ASP A 120 4.89 -5.21 11.46
N PHE A 121 5.17 -4.13 10.72
CA PHE A 121 4.89 -2.76 11.15
C PHE A 121 3.38 -2.51 11.36
N TRP A 122 2.53 -3.01 10.45
CA TRP A 122 1.07 -2.94 10.59
C TRP A 122 0.59 -3.68 11.84
N SER A 123 1.17 -4.86 12.13
CA SER A 123 0.85 -5.61 13.35
C SER A 123 1.19 -4.84 14.62
N LEU A 124 2.35 -4.16 14.64
CA LEU A 124 2.77 -3.33 15.77
C LEU A 124 1.86 -2.11 15.93
N ALA A 125 1.58 -1.39 14.85
CA ALA A 125 0.68 -0.25 14.86
C ALA A 125 -0.72 -0.61 15.35
N GLN A 126 -1.25 -1.76 14.91
CA GLN A 126 -2.54 -2.27 15.38
C GLN A 126 -2.52 -2.62 16.86
N LYS A 127 -1.45 -3.25 17.38
CA LYS A 127 -1.29 -3.55 18.81
C LYS A 127 -1.23 -2.30 19.69
N GLU A 128 -0.65 -1.22 19.18
CA GLU A 128 -0.63 0.09 19.84
C GLU A 128 -1.96 0.86 19.71
N GLY A 129 -2.95 0.28 19.01
CA GLY A 129 -4.25 0.92 18.82
C GLY A 129 -4.23 2.10 17.84
N TRP A 130 -3.19 2.24 17.02
CA TRP A 130 -3.15 3.32 16.05
C TRP A 130 -4.25 3.18 15.02
N LYS A 131 -4.88 4.31 14.67
CA LYS A 131 -5.85 4.42 13.60
C LYS A 131 -5.33 5.37 12.54
N LEU A 132 -5.58 5.02 11.28
CA LEU A 132 -5.12 5.81 10.15
C LEU A 132 -6.25 6.67 9.60
N ASP A 133 -5.89 7.87 9.13
CA ASP A 133 -6.77 8.66 8.29
C ASP A 133 -6.68 8.23 6.83
N LYS A 134 -5.45 7.91 6.37
CA LYS A 134 -5.19 7.43 5.02
C LYS A 134 -4.11 6.36 5.01
N HIS A 135 -4.25 5.39 4.11
CA HIS A 135 -3.26 4.35 3.88
C HIS A 135 -3.01 4.18 2.38
N PHE A 136 -1.79 4.42 1.96
CA PHE A 136 -1.39 4.28 0.56
C PHE A 136 -0.59 3.00 0.35
N ILE A 137 -0.93 2.25 -0.70
CA ILE A 137 -0.19 1.11 -1.24
C ILE A 137 0.00 1.37 -2.72
N LEU A 138 1.15 1.94 -3.10
CA LEU A 138 1.38 2.43 -4.44
C LEU A 138 2.31 1.49 -5.22
N TYR A 139 1.79 0.94 -6.34
CA TYR A 139 2.55 0.06 -7.25
C TYR A 139 3.25 -1.10 -6.55
N PRO A 140 2.55 -1.87 -5.70
CA PRO A 140 3.12 -3.06 -5.08
C PRO A 140 3.60 -4.04 -6.15
N ASN A 141 4.52 -4.96 -5.76
CA ASN A 141 4.96 -5.99 -6.68
C ASN A 141 3.75 -6.82 -7.16
N PRO A 142 3.46 -6.89 -8.46
CA PRO A 142 2.23 -7.47 -8.98
C PRO A 142 2.13 -8.99 -8.82
N TYR A 143 3.27 -9.71 -8.76
CA TYR A 143 3.28 -11.19 -8.71
C TYR A 143 2.30 -11.82 -9.72
N PRO A 144 2.49 -11.66 -11.03
CA PRO A 144 1.47 -11.86 -12.04
C PRO A 144 1.01 -13.31 -12.23
N LYS A 145 1.79 -14.30 -11.76
CA LYS A 145 1.41 -15.71 -11.90
C LYS A 145 0.33 -16.09 -10.86
N SER A 146 -0.67 -16.87 -11.27
CA SER A 146 -1.78 -17.34 -10.42
C SER A 146 -1.30 -17.99 -9.12
N LYS A 147 -0.26 -18.82 -9.15
CA LYS A 147 0.33 -19.45 -7.96
C LYS A 147 0.88 -18.48 -6.92
N HIS A 148 0.99 -17.19 -7.25
CA HIS A 148 1.51 -16.16 -6.36
C HIS A 148 0.43 -15.36 -5.62
N LEU A 149 -0.85 -15.74 -5.67
CA LEU A 149 -1.94 -15.03 -4.98
C LEU A 149 -1.58 -14.62 -3.55
N LYS A 150 -1.03 -15.54 -2.75
CA LYS A 150 -0.64 -15.28 -1.35
C LYS A 150 0.53 -14.32 -1.16
N ARG A 151 1.18 -13.86 -2.23
CA ARG A 151 2.23 -12.84 -2.20
C ARG A 151 1.68 -11.44 -2.48
N ARG A 152 0.47 -11.33 -3.05
CA ARG A 152 -0.24 -10.08 -3.24
C ARG A 152 -0.85 -9.64 -1.91
N TRP A 153 -0.95 -8.35 -1.65
CA TRP A 153 -1.46 -7.86 -0.36
C TRP A 153 -2.84 -8.41 -0.01
N HIS A 154 -3.78 -8.43 -0.97
CA HIS A 154 -5.12 -8.99 -0.77
C HIS A 154 -5.16 -10.51 -0.57
N GLY A 155 -4.10 -11.22 -0.89
CA GLY A 155 -3.94 -12.67 -0.60
C GLY A 155 -2.99 -12.96 0.56
N HIS A 156 -2.39 -11.94 1.17
CA HIS A 156 -1.42 -12.07 2.25
C HIS A 156 -2.12 -12.21 3.61
N PRO A 157 -1.60 -13.03 4.56
CA PRO A 157 -2.21 -13.16 5.89
C PRO A 157 -2.35 -11.86 6.69
N ALA A 158 -1.54 -10.84 6.40
CA ALA A 158 -1.64 -9.52 7.03
C ALA A 158 -2.75 -8.63 6.44
N PHE A 159 -3.50 -9.08 5.43
CA PHE A 159 -4.54 -8.28 4.79
C PHE A 159 -5.61 -7.75 5.76
N PRO A 160 -6.10 -8.54 6.75
CA PRO A 160 -7.06 -8.05 7.73
C PRO A 160 -6.55 -6.89 8.60
N LEU A 161 -5.22 -6.70 8.74
CA LEU A 161 -4.66 -5.58 9.49
C LEU A 161 -5.01 -4.22 8.86
N LEU A 162 -5.25 -4.16 7.55
CA LEU A 162 -5.67 -2.94 6.87
C LEU A 162 -7.00 -2.44 7.43
N PHE A 163 -7.95 -3.36 7.70
CA PHE A 163 -9.26 -3.06 8.27
C PHE A 163 -9.16 -2.62 9.74
N LEU A 164 -8.27 -3.25 10.49
CA LEU A 164 -8.04 -2.91 11.90
C LEU A 164 -7.37 -1.55 12.06
N LEU A 165 -6.51 -1.14 11.12
CA LEU A 165 -5.91 0.17 11.06
C LEU A 165 -6.91 1.24 10.56
N GLY A 166 -7.80 0.86 9.64
CA GLY A 166 -8.87 1.73 9.13
C GLY A 166 -8.40 2.85 8.21
N GLY A 167 -9.26 3.84 8.04
CA GLY A 167 -9.00 5.03 7.23
C GLY A 167 -9.31 4.88 5.75
N GLU A 168 -8.94 5.87 4.95
CA GLU A 168 -9.09 5.85 3.50
C GLU A 168 -7.92 5.07 2.87
N LEU A 169 -8.20 3.85 2.41
CA LEU A 169 -7.21 2.99 1.76
C LEU A 169 -7.15 3.29 0.25
N THR A 170 -5.97 3.62 -0.26
CA THR A 170 -5.70 3.86 -1.68
C THR A 170 -4.66 2.88 -2.19
N LEU A 171 -5.08 2.03 -3.12
CA LEU A 171 -4.18 1.21 -3.93
C LEU A 171 -4.04 1.83 -5.32
N ARG A 172 -2.80 1.91 -5.86
CA ARG A 172 -2.54 2.19 -7.28
C ARG A 172 -1.68 1.11 -7.91
N THR A 173 -1.97 0.77 -9.15
CA THR A 173 -1.22 -0.23 -9.94
C THR A 173 -1.42 -0.03 -11.43
N ASN A 174 -0.48 -0.52 -12.24
CA ASN A 174 -0.61 -0.60 -13.70
C ASN A 174 -1.20 -1.96 -14.15
N TRP A 175 -1.56 -2.83 -13.22
CA TRP A 175 -2.08 -4.16 -13.55
C TRP A 175 -3.54 -4.33 -13.11
N LYS A 176 -4.45 -4.31 -14.10
CA LYS A 176 -5.90 -4.33 -13.86
C LYS A 176 -6.35 -5.48 -12.97
N VAL A 177 -5.84 -6.70 -13.22
CA VAL A 177 -6.21 -7.88 -12.41
C VAL A 177 -5.88 -7.69 -10.94
N TYR A 178 -4.77 -7.01 -10.61
CA TYR A 178 -4.43 -6.72 -9.22
C TYR A 178 -5.43 -5.74 -8.60
N ALA A 179 -5.81 -4.70 -9.32
CA ALA A 179 -6.79 -3.73 -8.85
C ALA A 179 -8.16 -4.38 -8.64
N ASP A 180 -8.64 -5.15 -9.63
CA ASP A 180 -9.92 -5.88 -9.55
C ASP A 180 -9.94 -6.84 -8.35
N GLU A 181 -8.89 -7.66 -8.18
CA GLU A 181 -8.78 -8.58 -7.03
C GLU A 181 -8.73 -7.84 -5.70
N PHE A 182 -8.02 -6.71 -5.63
CA PHE A 182 -7.90 -5.95 -4.40
C PHE A 182 -9.23 -5.34 -3.99
N CYS A 183 -9.96 -4.70 -4.92
CA CYS A 183 -11.30 -4.18 -4.66
C CYS A 183 -12.27 -5.28 -4.23
N THR A 184 -12.30 -6.41 -4.96
CA THR A 184 -13.12 -7.57 -4.59
C THR A 184 -12.77 -8.09 -3.20
N ALA A 185 -11.48 -8.22 -2.88
CA ALA A 185 -11.02 -8.69 -1.57
C ALA A 185 -11.39 -7.74 -0.44
N VAL A 186 -11.38 -6.41 -0.68
CA VAL A 186 -11.83 -5.44 0.31
C VAL A 186 -13.34 -5.58 0.55
N GLY A 187 -14.14 -5.75 -0.49
CA GLY A 187 -15.59 -6.03 -0.35
C GLY A 187 -15.85 -7.25 0.53
N LEU A 188 -15.16 -8.37 0.24
CA LEU A 188 -15.25 -9.60 1.04
C LEU A 188 -14.80 -9.41 2.50
N GLY A 189 -13.80 -8.55 2.73
CA GLY A 189 -13.33 -8.21 4.07
C GLY A 189 -14.34 -7.37 4.84
N LEU A 190 -14.97 -6.39 4.21
CA LEU A 190 -16.05 -5.60 4.81
C LEU A 190 -17.23 -6.48 5.22
N ASP A 191 -17.65 -7.40 4.35
CA ASP A 191 -18.69 -8.39 4.69
C ASP A 191 -18.30 -9.28 5.89
N SER A 192 -16.99 -9.44 6.16
CA SER A 192 -16.49 -10.26 7.27
C SER A 192 -16.39 -9.51 8.61
N VAL A 193 -16.35 -8.18 8.60
CA VAL A 193 -16.16 -7.35 9.82
C VAL A 193 -17.39 -6.50 10.15
N ALA A 194 -18.36 -6.40 9.25
CA ALA A 194 -19.57 -5.60 9.46
C ALA A 194 -20.66 -6.42 10.18
N ASP A 195 -21.05 -5.97 11.38
CA ASP A 195 -22.28 -6.41 12.04
C ASP A 195 -23.52 -5.74 11.45
N ASP A 196 -23.41 -4.62 10.73
CA ASP A 196 -24.50 -3.99 9.98
C ASP A 196 -23.98 -2.89 9.01
N ILE A 197 -24.46 -2.98 7.76
CA ILE A 197 -24.64 -1.90 6.77
C ILE A 197 -23.50 -0.83 6.68
N LEU A 198 -22.29 -1.22 6.40
CA LEU A 198 -21.38 -0.35 5.67
C LEU A 198 -21.73 -0.47 4.18
N SER A 199 -22.00 0.66 3.52
CA SER A 199 -22.27 0.69 2.10
C SER A 199 -21.16 -0.06 1.37
N LYS A 200 -21.52 -1.17 0.69
CA LYS A 200 -20.57 -1.91 -0.15
C LYS A 200 -19.83 -0.89 -1.01
N PRO A 201 -18.50 -0.89 -0.98
CA PRO A 201 -17.77 -0.07 -1.94
C PRO A 201 -18.29 -0.49 -3.31
N LYS A 202 -18.69 0.48 -4.14
CA LYS A 202 -18.87 0.22 -5.55
C LYS A 202 -17.57 -0.42 -6.01
N ASP A 203 -17.66 -1.54 -6.73
CA ASP A 203 -16.51 -2.27 -7.29
C ASP A 203 -15.76 -1.45 -8.36
N ASP A 204 -15.59 -0.16 -8.13
CA ASP A 204 -15.10 0.77 -9.13
C ASP A 204 -13.57 0.88 -9.02
N VAL A 205 -12.92 0.03 -9.80
CA VAL A 205 -11.53 0.29 -10.19
C VAL A 205 -11.54 1.48 -11.15
N GLU A 206 -11.05 2.61 -10.69
CA GLU A 206 -10.93 3.82 -11.49
C GLU A 206 -9.69 3.80 -12.38
N LEU A 207 -9.82 4.26 -13.62
CA LEU A 207 -8.68 4.65 -14.45
C LEU A 207 -8.18 6.01 -13.97
N ILE A 208 -6.89 6.07 -13.61
CA ILE A 208 -6.24 7.33 -13.25
C ILE A 208 -6.03 8.10 -14.54
N GLN A 209 -6.73 9.23 -14.67
CA GLN A 209 -6.44 10.20 -15.73
C GLN A 209 -5.18 11.00 -15.37
N SER A 210 -4.45 11.45 -16.38
CA SER A 210 -3.16 12.12 -16.25
C SER A 210 -3.18 13.25 -15.20
N GLY A 211 -2.28 13.16 -14.22
CA GLY A 211 -2.05 14.14 -13.19
C GLY A 211 -0.58 14.08 -12.75
N GLU A 212 -0.21 14.83 -11.72
CA GLU A 212 1.12 14.72 -11.12
C GLU A 212 1.33 13.31 -10.54
N PRO A 213 2.34 12.54 -11.04
CA PRO A 213 2.57 11.17 -10.57
C PRO A 213 3.01 11.15 -9.11
N LEU A 214 2.41 10.28 -8.32
CA LEU A 214 2.76 10.10 -6.90
C LEU A 214 4.05 9.32 -6.69
N SER A 215 4.51 8.53 -7.65
CA SER A 215 5.71 7.71 -7.52
C SER A 215 6.51 7.64 -8.81
N LEU A 216 7.79 7.23 -8.71
CA LEU A 216 8.64 6.99 -9.89
C LEU A 216 8.06 5.89 -10.81
N PHE A 217 7.39 4.89 -10.24
CA PHE A 217 6.74 3.85 -11.02
C PHE A 217 5.54 4.39 -11.79
N GLU A 218 4.73 5.23 -11.15
CA GLU A 218 3.59 5.89 -11.79
C GLU A 218 4.05 6.73 -12.97
N LYS A 219 5.07 7.58 -12.77
CA LYS A 219 5.70 8.37 -13.81
C LYS A 219 6.14 7.50 -14.99
N LYS A 220 6.93 6.45 -14.70
CA LYS A 220 7.44 5.52 -15.72
C LYS A 220 6.32 4.85 -16.53
N TYR A 221 5.27 4.38 -15.85
CA TYR A 221 4.17 3.68 -16.53
C TYR A 221 3.31 4.64 -17.35
N ALA A 222 3.03 5.84 -16.84
CA ALA A 222 2.33 6.89 -17.58
C ALA A 222 3.09 7.29 -18.85
N GLU A 223 4.41 7.55 -18.75
CA GLU A 223 5.28 7.87 -19.87
C GLU A 223 5.37 6.72 -20.90
N SER A 224 5.16 5.49 -20.47
CA SER A 224 5.11 4.30 -21.34
C SER A 224 3.72 4.05 -21.94
N GLY A 225 2.73 4.93 -21.72
CA GLY A 225 1.35 4.80 -22.21
C GLY A 225 0.59 3.61 -21.59
N GLN A 226 1.03 3.10 -20.43
CA GLN A 226 0.33 2.03 -19.74
C GLN A 226 -0.87 2.59 -18.98
N PRO A 227 -2.01 1.88 -18.96
CA PRO A 227 -3.13 2.27 -18.13
C PRO A 227 -2.78 2.14 -16.65
N LEU A 228 -3.25 3.10 -15.86
CA LEU A 228 -3.06 3.15 -14.41
C LEU A 228 -4.41 3.01 -13.73
N TYR A 229 -4.48 2.14 -12.74
CA TYR A 229 -5.72 1.80 -12.02
C TYR A 229 -5.61 2.21 -10.57
N GLN A 230 -6.71 2.67 -10.01
CA GLN A 230 -6.86 3.01 -8.60
C GLN A 230 -8.05 2.28 -8.00
N CYS A 231 -7.87 1.82 -6.77
CA CYS A 231 -8.94 1.37 -5.87
C CYS A 231 -8.86 2.25 -4.62
N LYS A 232 -9.93 2.97 -4.31
CA LYS A 232 -9.99 3.90 -3.18
C LYS A 232 -11.23 3.59 -2.34
N ILE A 233 -11.02 3.20 -1.09
CA ILE A 233 -12.07 2.66 -0.23
C ILE A 233 -11.87 3.19 1.19
N LYS A 234 -12.96 3.53 1.87
CA LYS A 234 -12.94 3.84 3.30
C LYS A 234 -13.20 2.57 4.11
N LEU A 235 -12.28 2.28 5.04
CA LEU A 235 -12.32 1.13 5.96
C LEU A 235 -12.78 1.56 7.35
#